data_e532cdcdf7657969f5f521933c65a93e
#
_entry.id   e532cdcdf7657969f5f521933c65a93e
#
_cell.length_a   1.000
_cell.length_b   1.000
_cell.length_c   1.000
_cell.angle_alpha   90.00
_cell.angle_beta   90.00
_cell.angle_gamma   90.00
#
_symmetry.space_group_name_H-M   'P 1'
#
loop_
_entity.id
_entity.type
_entity.pdbx_description
1 polymer ?
#
loop_
_entity_poly.entity_id
_entity_poly.type
_entity_poly.pdbx_seq_one_letter_code
_entity_poly.pdbx_strand_id
1 'polypeptide(L)'
;MNQRIMQGPGARIRVAKVACAIVLAGLAAHAFSARPLAAADGSYHLLKKVVLGGEGSWDYLICDSDARRVYISRGTHVMVVDADTYAVVGDIPGTDGVHGIALAPEFGRGFASDGRANTVTIFDLKTLKVLGTAPTGEGPDCIVYDPTSKRVFTLNGRAGSATAVDAASGKPAGTVTLEGRPEFAAADGQGHLYNNLEDKSELLQIDSQKLAVTARWPLAPCESPSGLAMDREHRRLFVGCHNQMMAVVDADSGKVLATPAIGQGVDANAFDSGTQLAFSSNGDGTLTVVHEDSPEKFTPVASVPTQRGARTMALDLKSHHIFLVTAEFGTSPAPTPEHPRPRPQAIPGSFTLLVFGE
;
A
#
# COMPACT_ATOMS: atom_id res chain seq x y z
N MET A 1 -7.95 -14.64 -96.04
CA MET A 1 -6.68 -14.86 -96.77
C MET A 1 -5.68 -15.43 -95.82
N ASN A 2 -5.39 -16.72 -96.06
CA ASN A 2 -4.20 -17.52 -95.71
C ASN A 2 -3.55 -17.36 -94.31
N GLN A 3 -3.66 -18.38 -93.52
CA GLN A 3 -2.79 -19.57 -93.28
C GLN A 3 -1.41 -19.19 -92.70
N ARG A 4 -0.98 -19.79 -91.66
CA ARG A 4 -0.42 -21.17 -91.54
C ARG A 4 -0.26 -21.63 -90.12
N ILE A 5 -0.58 -22.89 -89.92
CA ILE A 5 -0.28 -23.78 -88.83
C ILE A 5 1.22 -24.04 -88.80
N MET A 6 1.82 -24.07 -87.58
CA MET A 6 3.03 -24.89 -87.31
C MET A 6 2.93 -25.55 -85.95
N GLN A 7 2.97 -26.88 -85.98
CA GLN A 7 3.11 -27.76 -84.89
C GLN A 7 4.57 -27.92 -84.48
N GLY A 8 4.84 -28.13 -83.19
CA GLY A 8 6.14 -28.62 -82.74
C GLY A 8 6.18 -28.76 -81.21
N PRO A 9 7.02 -29.62 -80.61
CA PRO A 9 6.64 -30.93 -80.09
C PRO A 9 6.55 -30.96 -78.59
N GLY A 10 5.92 -32.02 -78.11
CA GLY A 10 5.55 -32.29 -76.71
C GLY A 10 6.72 -32.25 -75.69
N ALA A 11 6.44 -31.65 -74.56
CA ALA A 11 7.23 -31.76 -73.35
C ALA A 11 6.45 -32.58 -72.34
N ARG A 12 7.05 -33.70 -71.97
CA ARG A 12 6.54 -34.63 -70.93
C ARG A 12 6.60 -33.96 -69.57
N ILE A 13 5.48 -33.77 -68.96
CA ILE A 13 5.40 -33.29 -67.59
C ILE A 13 5.71 -34.47 -66.67
N ARG A 14 6.84 -34.43 -65.95
CA ARG A 14 7.12 -35.34 -64.81
C ARG A 14 6.37 -34.80 -63.58
N VAL A 15 5.42 -35.61 -63.11
CA VAL A 15 4.74 -35.38 -61.82
C VAL A 15 5.73 -35.70 -60.69
N ALA A 16 6.23 -34.66 -60.01
CA ALA A 16 6.97 -34.83 -58.78
C ALA A 16 5.96 -34.98 -57.64
N LYS A 17 6.00 -36.09 -56.95
CA LYS A 17 5.25 -36.31 -55.67
C LYS A 17 5.91 -35.47 -54.61
N VAL A 18 5.23 -34.40 -54.17
CA VAL A 18 5.60 -33.67 -52.96
C VAL A 18 5.03 -34.42 -51.77
N ALA A 19 5.90 -35.02 -50.95
CA ALA A 19 5.55 -35.59 -49.66
C ALA A 19 5.37 -34.43 -48.66
N CYS A 20 4.14 -34.16 -48.21
CA CYS A 20 3.86 -33.24 -47.12
C CYS A 20 4.31 -33.91 -45.81
N ALA A 21 5.45 -33.45 -45.25
CA ALA A 21 5.83 -33.74 -43.88
C ALA A 21 5.07 -32.81 -42.93
N ILE A 22 4.09 -33.35 -42.20
CA ILE A 22 3.40 -32.65 -41.13
C ILE A 22 4.36 -32.60 -39.94
N VAL A 23 4.92 -31.42 -39.67
CA VAL A 23 5.68 -31.13 -38.43
C VAL A 23 4.64 -30.81 -37.36
N LEU A 24 4.36 -31.75 -36.47
CA LEU A 24 3.66 -31.51 -35.20
C LEU A 24 4.59 -30.73 -34.28
N ALA A 25 4.41 -29.43 -34.19
CA ALA A 25 5.01 -28.64 -33.14
C ALA A 25 4.25 -28.90 -31.83
N GLY A 26 4.82 -29.74 -30.96
CA GLY A 26 4.33 -29.92 -29.60
C GLY A 26 4.52 -28.63 -28.79
N LEU A 27 3.41 -27.96 -28.46
CA LEU A 27 3.40 -26.91 -27.42
C LEU A 27 3.65 -27.59 -26.04
N ALA A 28 4.89 -27.56 -25.59
CA ALA A 28 5.20 -27.88 -24.20
C ALA A 28 4.69 -26.72 -23.33
N ALA A 29 3.53 -26.88 -22.72
CA ALA A 29 3.05 -26.02 -21.66
C ALA A 29 4.00 -26.16 -20.46
N HIS A 30 4.90 -25.18 -20.29
CA HIS A 30 5.69 -25.05 -19.08
C HIS A 30 4.73 -24.58 -17.98
N ALA A 31 4.19 -25.52 -17.20
CA ALA A 31 3.57 -25.20 -15.93
C ALA A 31 4.67 -24.65 -15.01
N PHE A 32 4.68 -23.33 -14.81
CA PHE A 32 5.44 -22.70 -13.74
C PHE A 32 4.82 -23.18 -12.43
N SER A 33 5.36 -24.25 -11.87
CA SER A 33 5.13 -24.61 -10.49
C SER A 33 5.84 -23.54 -9.65
N ALA A 34 5.09 -22.59 -9.10
CA ALA A 34 5.57 -21.74 -8.04
C ALA A 34 5.98 -22.67 -6.88
N ARG A 35 7.27 -22.91 -6.72
CA ARG A 35 7.80 -23.54 -5.50
C ARG A 35 7.50 -22.58 -4.34
N PRO A 36 6.90 -23.07 -3.24
CA PRO A 36 6.85 -22.28 -2.03
C PRO A 36 8.30 -21.94 -1.65
N LEU A 37 8.60 -20.65 -1.44
CA LEU A 37 9.86 -20.23 -0.83
C LEU A 37 9.95 -20.93 0.53
N ALA A 38 10.99 -21.71 0.74
CA ALA A 38 11.31 -22.24 2.06
C ALA A 38 11.66 -21.07 2.96
N ALA A 39 11.04 -20.99 4.16
CA ALA A 39 11.43 -20.03 5.17
C ALA A 39 12.93 -20.24 5.48
N ALA A 40 13.71 -19.17 5.33
CA ALA A 40 15.09 -19.16 5.83
C ALA A 40 15.04 -19.13 7.37
N ASP A 41 15.93 -19.85 8.05
CA ASP A 41 16.14 -19.67 9.50
C ASP A 41 16.46 -18.20 9.76
N GLY A 42 15.66 -17.54 10.61
CA GLY A 42 15.68 -16.08 10.82
C GLY A 42 14.57 -15.32 10.08
N SER A 43 13.57 -16.00 9.52
CA SER A 43 12.46 -15.35 8.80
C SER A 43 11.39 -14.84 9.78
N TYR A 44 10.77 -13.72 9.41
CA TYR A 44 9.60 -13.16 10.11
C TYR A 44 8.55 -14.25 10.36
N HIS A 45 8.03 -14.29 11.59
CA HIS A 45 6.96 -15.20 12.00
C HIS A 45 6.05 -14.54 13.04
N LEU A 46 4.91 -15.16 13.34
CA LEU A 46 3.98 -14.65 14.33
C LEU A 46 4.59 -14.79 15.73
N LEU A 47 4.94 -13.68 16.36
CA LEU A 47 5.43 -13.63 17.75
C LEU A 47 4.27 -13.61 18.75
N LYS A 48 3.20 -12.86 18.43
CA LYS A 48 2.09 -12.67 19.35
C LYS A 48 0.77 -12.42 18.62
N LYS A 49 -0.30 -12.96 19.18
CA LYS A 49 -1.69 -12.66 18.82
C LYS A 49 -2.41 -12.16 20.06
N VAL A 50 -2.96 -10.94 20.01
CA VAL A 50 -3.62 -10.30 21.15
C VAL A 50 -5.02 -9.85 20.74
N VAL A 51 -6.04 -10.38 21.38
CA VAL A 51 -7.42 -9.91 21.19
C VAL A 51 -7.57 -8.58 21.92
N LEU A 52 -7.75 -7.49 21.17
CA LEU A 52 -7.99 -6.14 21.71
C LEU A 52 -9.46 -5.89 21.94
N GLY A 53 -10.33 -6.54 21.18
CA GLY A 53 -11.77 -6.35 21.26
C GLY A 53 -12.22 -4.94 20.85
N GLY A 54 -13.27 -4.45 21.50
CA GLY A 54 -13.88 -3.15 21.19
C GLY A 54 -14.74 -3.18 19.93
N GLU A 55 -15.40 -2.07 19.65
CA GLU A 55 -16.26 -1.86 18.50
C GLU A 55 -15.60 -1.00 17.44
N GLY A 56 -16.20 -0.93 16.25
CA GLY A 56 -15.75 -0.11 15.13
C GLY A 56 -14.96 -0.87 14.07
N SER A 57 -14.96 -0.30 12.88
CA SER A 57 -14.07 -0.69 11.80
C SER A 57 -12.63 -0.29 12.12
N TRP A 58 -11.70 -0.70 11.27
CA TRP A 58 -10.31 -0.26 11.32
C TRP A 58 -9.79 0.02 9.92
N ASP A 59 -8.70 0.77 9.88
CA ASP A 59 -7.97 1.07 8.65
C ASP A 59 -6.48 1.19 8.97
N TYR A 60 -5.88 2.37 8.87
CA TYR A 60 -4.45 2.56 9.11
C TYR A 60 -4.05 2.37 10.58
N LEU A 61 -2.81 2.01 10.77
CA LEU A 61 -2.14 2.08 12.06
C LEU A 61 -0.72 2.63 11.87
N ILE A 62 -0.18 3.25 12.92
CA ILE A 62 1.19 3.76 12.92
C ILE A 62 1.86 3.45 14.26
N CYS A 63 3.17 3.14 14.23
CA CYS A 63 3.97 2.95 15.42
C CYS A 63 4.84 4.20 15.71
N ASP A 64 4.70 4.75 16.90
CA ASP A 64 5.68 5.65 17.50
C ASP A 64 6.73 4.79 18.22
N SER A 65 7.81 4.49 17.52
CA SER A 65 8.89 3.66 18.05
C SER A 65 9.59 4.31 19.25
N ASP A 66 9.60 5.64 19.33
CA ASP A 66 10.24 6.35 20.46
C ASP A 66 9.37 6.35 21.70
N ALA A 67 8.09 6.66 21.57
CA ALA A 67 7.15 6.65 22.68
C ALA A 67 6.61 5.24 22.99
N ARG A 68 6.98 4.20 22.23
CA ARG A 68 6.52 2.82 22.36
C ARG A 68 4.99 2.70 22.30
N ARG A 69 4.36 3.35 21.30
CA ARG A 69 2.91 3.36 21.11
C ARG A 69 2.52 3.00 19.70
N VAL A 70 1.51 2.16 19.57
CA VAL A 70 0.83 1.87 18.31
C VAL A 70 -0.53 2.56 18.33
N TYR A 71 -0.77 3.44 17.37
CA TYR A 71 -2.04 4.13 17.17
C TYR A 71 -2.83 3.41 16.09
N ILE A 72 -4.06 3.03 16.37
CA ILE A 72 -4.90 2.20 15.49
C ILE A 72 -6.23 2.92 15.28
N SER A 73 -6.59 3.21 14.03
CA SER A 73 -7.91 3.77 13.71
C SER A 73 -9.03 2.76 14.00
N ARG A 74 -10.12 3.23 14.65
CA ARG A 74 -11.26 2.40 15.05
C ARG A 74 -12.60 3.00 14.62
N GLY A 75 -12.64 3.63 13.46
CA GLY A 75 -13.85 4.17 12.84
C GLY A 75 -14.40 5.44 13.49
N THR A 76 -14.50 5.52 14.83
CA THR A 76 -14.98 6.67 15.58
C THR A 76 -13.98 7.21 16.60
N HIS A 77 -12.88 6.50 16.79
CA HIS A 77 -11.83 6.83 17.75
C HIS A 77 -10.49 6.24 17.30
N VAL A 78 -9.39 6.68 17.89
CA VAL A 78 -8.07 6.07 17.72
C VAL A 78 -7.71 5.34 19.00
N MET A 79 -7.58 4.02 18.92
CA MET A 79 -7.09 3.18 20.03
C MET A 79 -5.58 3.29 20.11
N VAL A 80 -5.02 3.44 21.32
CA VAL A 80 -3.58 3.49 21.55
C VAL A 80 -3.15 2.28 22.36
N VAL A 81 -2.19 1.53 21.81
CA VAL A 81 -1.65 0.29 22.38
C VAL A 81 -0.18 0.50 22.71
N ASP A 82 0.26 -0.01 23.84
CA ASP A 82 1.68 -0.06 24.19
C ASP A 82 2.41 -1.11 23.32
N ALA A 83 3.49 -0.72 22.67
CA ALA A 83 4.19 -1.56 21.69
C ALA A 83 4.96 -2.75 22.31
N ASP A 84 5.22 -2.73 23.62
CA ASP A 84 5.98 -3.77 24.30
C ASP A 84 5.07 -4.77 25.04
N THR A 85 4.04 -4.24 25.72
CA THR A 85 3.10 -5.06 26.50
C THR A 85 1.84 -5.43 25.72
N TYR A 86 1.56 -4.73 24.62
CA TYR A 86 0.36 -4.86 23.80
C TYR A 86 -0.95 -4.52 24.53
N ALA A 87 -0.85 -3.86 25.67
CA ALA A 87 -2.01 -3.38 26.42
C ALA A 87 -2.59 -2.12 25.79
N VAL A 88 -3.92 -1.98 25.81
CA VAL A 88 -4.58 -0.72 25.46
C VAL A 88 -4.27 0.30 26.57
N VAL A 89 -3.60 1.40 26.22
CA VAL A 89 -3.13 2.43 27.15
C VAL A 89 -3.81 3.76 26.97
N GLY A 90 -4.66 3.90 25.96
CA GLY A 90 -5.40 5.13 25.73
C GLY A 90 -6.37 5.07 24.57
N ASP A 91 -7.12 6.15 24.46
CA ASP A 91 -8.13 6.36 23.44
C ASP A 91 -8.23 7.84 23.07
N ILE A 92 -8.39 8.14 21.80
CA ILE A 92 -8.59 9.50 21.27
C ILE A 92 -9.98 9.52 20.64
N PRO A 93 -10.99 10.08 21.34
CA PRO A 93 -12.37 10.05 20.88
C PRO A 93 -12.68 11.14 19.85
N GLY A 94 -13.84 11.03 19.20
CA GLY A 94 -14.39 12.09 18.35
C GLY A 94 -13.79 12.17 16.95
N THR A 95 -13.16 11.10 16.48
CA THR A 95 -12.58 11.00 15.12
C THR A 95 -13.56 10.26 14.19
N ASP A 96 -14.64 10.96 13.75
CA ASP A 96 -15.70 10.31 12.96
C ASP A 96 -15.27 9.90 11.55
N GLY A 97 -15.26 8.59 11.32
CA GLY A 97 -14.76 7.99 10.09
C GLY A 97 -13.24 8.04 9.98
N VAL A 98 -12.52 7.90 11.10
CA VAL A 98 -11.05 7.94 11.10
C VAL A 98 -10.45 6.88 10.19
N HIS A 99 -9.49 7.31 9.38
CA HIS A 99 -8.65 6.47 8.53
C HIS A 99 -7.21 6.45 9.01
N GLY A 100 -6.45 7.52 8.79
CA GLY A 100 -5.03 7.59 9.06
C GLY A 100 -4.64 8.40 10.30
N ILE A 101 -3.42 8.18 10.78
CA ILE A 101 -2.81 8.91 11.89
C ILE A 101 -1.41 9.35 11.46
N ALA A 102 -1.06 10.63 11.74
CA ALA A 102 0.29 11.17 11.57
C ALA A 102 0.80 11.79 12.86
N LEU A 103 2.09 11.69 13.10
CA LEU A 103 2.73 12.18 14.31
C LEU A 103 3.73 13.28 13.96
N ALA A 104 3.67 14.39 14.70
CA ALA A 104 4.61 15.50 14.64
C ALA A 104 5.25 15.70 16.04
N PRO A 105 6.21 14.84 16.41
CA PRO A 105 6.71 14.75 17.79
C PRO A 105 7.41 16.04 18.26
N GLU A 106 8.05 16.79 17.39
CA GLU A 106 8.66 18.06 17.75
C GLU A 106 7.66 19.13 18.24
N PHE A 107 6.37 18.99 17.90
CA PHE A 107 5.29 19.82 18.39
C PHE A 107 4.47 19.16 19.50
N GLY A 108 4.81 17.91 19.85
CA GLY A 108 4.04 17.10 20.80
C GLY A 108 2.61 16.79 20.32
N ARG A 109 2.37 16.76 19.00
CA ARG A 109 1.04 16.63 18.40
C ARG A 109 0.91 15.42 17.52
N GLY A 110 -0.26 14.80 17.59
CA GLY A 110 -0.74 13.82 16.62
C GLY A 110 -1.95 14.35 15.88
N PHE A 111 -2.22 13.77 14.73
CA PHE A 111 -3.27 14.17 13.77
C PHE A 111 -3.96 12.92 13.25
N ALA A 112 -5.30 12.92 13.22
CA ALA A 112 -6.10 11.85 12.67
C ALA A 112 -6.98 12.38 11.54
N SER A 113 -7.03 11.70 10.40
CA SER A 113 -7.89 12.06 9.27
C SER A 113 -9.28 11.49 9.48
N ASP A 114 -10.30 12.35 9.54
CA ASP A 114 -11.68 12.00 9.84
C ASP A 114 -12.50 12.04 8.54
N GLY A 115 -12.51 10.92 7.80
CA GLY A 115 -13.05 10.84 6.45
C GLY A 115 -14.54 11.13 6.33
N ARG A 116 -15.32 10.89 7.40
CA ARG A 116 -16.74 11.19 7.41
C ARG A 116 -17.04 12.63 7.81
N ALA A 117 -16.23 13.19 8.72
CA ALA A 117 -16.36 14.57 9.17
C ALA A 117 -15.73 15.59 8.21
N ASN A 118 -14.85 15.16 7.29
CA ASN A 118 -14.02 16.04 6.44
C ASN A 118 -13.15 16.99 7.27
N THR A 119 -12.52 16.44 8.31
CA THR A 119 -11.63 17.18 9.22
C THR A 119 -10.35 16.39 9.51
N VAL A 120 -9.41 17.07 10.13
CA VAL A 120 -8.32 16.46 10.88
C VAL A 120 -8.54 16.73 12.35
N THR A 121 -8.59 15.70 13.19
CA THR A 121 -8.52 15.83 14.63
C THR A 121 -7.08 15.95 15.07
N ILE A 122 -6.80 16.97 15.89
CA ILE A 122 -5.46 17.28 16.46
C ILE A 122 -5.47 16.88 17.92
N PHE A 123 -4.48 16.12 18.35
CA PHE A 123 -4.39 15.64 19.73
C PHE A 123 -2.98 15.79 20.30
N ASP A 124 -2.88 15.84 21.62
CA ASP A 124 -1.60 15.89 22.36
C ASP A 124 -1.02 14.47 22.50
N LEU A 125 0.22 14.27 22.06
CA LEU A 125 0.87 12.96 22.06
C LEU A 125 1.10 12.40 23.45
N LYS A 126 1.28 13.24 24.48
CA LYS A 126 1.55 12.82 25.84
C LYS A 126 0.27 12.41 26.56
N THR A 127 -0.76 13.23 26.47
CA THR A 127 -2.00 13.10 27.24
C THR A 127 -3.12 12.44 26.47
N LEU A 128 -2.99 12.30 25.15
CA LEU A 128 -3.97 11.78 24.18
C LEU A 128 -5.26 12.65 24.11
N LYS A 129 -5.25 13.84 24.70
CA LYS A 129 -6.40 14.75 24.67
C LYS A 129 -6.53 15.43 23.32
N VAL A 130 -7.75 15.51 22.82
CA VAL A 130 -8.08 16.30 21.64
C VAL A 130 -7.85 17.79 21.94
N LEU A 131 -7.10 18.45 21.06
CA LEU A 131 -6.76 19.86 21.12
C LEU A 131 -7.67 20.72 20.23
N GLY A 132 -8.23 20.12 19.16
CA GLY A 132 -9.10 20.79 18.21
C GLY A 132 -9.17 20.02 16.89
N THR A 133 -9.78 20.67 15.89
CA THR A 133 -9.90 20.12 14.54
C THR A 133 -9.54 21.15 13.49
N ALA A 134 -9.15 20.70 12.29
CA ALA A 134 -8.95 21.54 11.12
C ALA A 134 -9.79 21.00 9.95
N PRO A 135 -10.42 21.87 9.11
CA PRO A 135 -11.16 21.42 7.94
C PRO A 135 -10.21 20.91 6.84
N THR A 136 -10.70 19.95 6.06
CA THR A 136 -10.01 19.36 4.89
C THR A 136 -10.88 19.43 3.64
N GLY A 137 -10.40 18.89 2.53
CA GLY A 137 -11.25 18.49 1.41
C GLY A 137 -12.11 17.28 1.77
N GLU A 138 -13.03 16.89 0.88
CA GLU A 138 -13.93 15.76 1.11
C GLU A 138 -13.19 14.41 1.15
N GLY A 139 -13.51 13.62 2.17
CA GLY A 139 -13.00 12.27 2.38
C GLY A 139 -11.49 12.23 2.59
N PRO A 140 -10.94 12.91 3.63
CA PRO A 140 -9.57 12.71 4.03
C PRO A 140 -9.35 11.24 4.44
N ASP A 141 -8.31 10.64 3.88
CA ASP A 141 -7.98 9.23 4.03
C ASP A 141 -6.55 9.11 4.58
N CYS A 142 -5.56 8.83 3.75
CA CYS A 142 -4.17 8.84 4.15
C CYS A 142 -3.76 10.20 4.71
N ILE A 143 -2.89 10.20 5.70
CA ILE A 143 -2.33 11.40 6.32
C ILE A 143 -0.84 11.18 6.56
N VAL A 144 -0.02 12.19 6.24
CA VAL A 144 1.43 12.12 6.39
C VAL A 144 1.97 13.43 6.95
N TYR A 145 2.96 13.34 7.84
CA TYR A 145 3.70 14.49 8.33
C TYR A 145 5.00 14.69 7.52
N ASP A 146 5.24 15.91 7.04
CA ASP A 146 6.52 16.29 6.44
C ASP A 146 7.30 17.22 7.39
N PRO A 147 8.44 16.75 7.93
CA PRO A 147 9.24 17.55 8.87
C PRO A 147 9.91 18.77 8.23
N THR A 148 10.11 18.78 6.90
CA THR A 148 10.75 19.90 6.19
C THR A 148 9.84 21.11 6.09
N SER A 149 8.59 20.90 5.68
CA SER A 149 7.58 21.96 5.64
C SER A 149 6.89 22.19 6.98
N LYS A 150 7.07 21.29 7.96
CA LYS A 150 6.37 21.24 9.25
C LYS A 150 4.85 21.22 9.09
N ARG A 151 4.38 20.51 8.09
CA ARG A 151 2.97 20.38 7.75
C ARG A 151 2.53 18.92 7.76
N VAL A 152 1.29 18.74 8.14
CA VAL A 152 0.58 17.47 7.95
C VAL A 152 -0.26 17.60 6.69
N PHE A 153 -0.24 16.58 5.86
CA PHE A 153 -1.01 16.51 4.62
C PHE A 153 -2.04 15.39 4.72
N THR A 154 -3.31 15.72 4.52
CA THR A 154 -4.35 14.71 4.30
C THR A 154 -4.58 14.55 2.82
N LEU A 155 -4.65 13.30 2.37
CA LEU A 155 -4.99 12.93 1.01
C LEU A 155 -6.51 12.72 0.97
N ASN A 156 -7.21 13.59 0.23
CA ASN A 156 -8.67 13.65 0.24
C ASN A 156 -9.22 12.84 -0.94
N GLY A 157 -9.54 11.57 -0.71
CA GLY A 157 -9.90 10.61 -1.75
C GLY A 157 -11.11 11.01 -2.60
N ARG A 158 -12.16 11.61 -2.00
CA ARG A 158 -13.33 12.09 -2.73
C ARG A 158 -13.11 13.43 -3.42
N ALA A 159 -12.29 14.31 -2.84
CA ALA A 159 -12.01 15.62 -3.43
C ALA A 159 -10.91 15.60 -4.50
N GLY A 160 -10.14 14.51 -4.62
CA GLY A 160 -8.98 14.45 -5.52
C GLY A 160 -7.93 15.52 -5.22
N SER A 161 -7.68 15.77 -3.93
CA SER A 161 -6.80 16.84 -3.45
C SER A 161 -6.02 16.42 -2.21
N ALA A 162 -5.01 17.22 -1.84
CA ALA A 162 -4.37 17.14 -0.53
C ALA A 162 -4.55 18.46 0.22
N THR A 163 -4.90 18.39 1.52
CA THR A 163 -4.97 19.55 2.40
C THR A 163 -3.75 19.58 3.30
N ALA A 164 -3.02 20.70 3.29
CA ALA A 164 -1.91 20.95 4.18
C ALA A 164 -2.40 21.66 5.45
N VAL A 165 -1.98 21.15 6.62
CA VAL A 165 -2.23 21.75 7.94
C VAL A 165 -0.88 22.04 8.60
N ASP A 166 -0.67 23.25 9.07
CA ASP A 166 0.52 23.64 9.83
C ASP A 166 0.53 22.87 11.17
N ALA A 167 1.55 22.08 11.42
CA ALA A 167 1.59 21.18 12.58
C ALA A 167 1.72 21.93 13.92
N ALA A 168 2.35 23.10 13.93
CA ALA A 168 2.54 23.88 15.14
C ALA A 168 1.24 24.59 15.56
N SER A 169 0.53 25.20 14.62
CA SER A 169 -0.69 25.98 14.93
C SER A 169 -1.98 25.16 14.80
N GLY A 170 -1.97 24.08 14.02
CA GLY A 170 -3.17 23.31 13.66
C GLY A 170 -4.07 24.01 12.64
N LYS A 171 -3.58 25.04 11.95
CA LYS A 171 -4.38 25.79 10.96
C LYS A 171 -4.14 25.28 9.55
N PRO A 172 -5.17 25.30 8.68
CA PRO A 172 -4.98 25.02 7.26
C PRO A 172 -3.92 25.92 6.64
N ALA A 173 -3.00 25.34 5.85
CA ALA A 173 -1.90 26.04 5.20
C ALA A 173 -2.06 26.11 3.67
N GLY A 174 -3.02 25.36 3.10
CA GLY A 174 -3.34 25.38 1.68
C GLY A 174 -3.81 24.03 1.17
N THR A 175 -4.02 23.95 -0.12
CA THR A 175 -4.54 22.75 -0.81
C THR A 175 -3.76 22.49 -2.10
N VAL A 176 -3.53 21.23 -2.44
CA VAL A 176 -2.96 20.78 -3.70
C VAL A 176 -4.01 20.00 -4.46
N THR A 177 -4.29 20.35 -5.72
CA THR A 177 -5.14 19.55 -6.61
C THR A 177 -4.33 18.39 -7.17
N LEU A 178 -4.85 17.15 -7.05
CA LEU A 178 -4.16 15.93 -7.47
C LEU A 178 -4.72 15.33 -8.76
N GLU A 179 -5.95 15.68 -9.13
CA GLU A 179 -6.64 15.24 -10.36
C GLU A 179 -6.79 13.71 -10.48
N GLY A 180 -6.99 13.02 -9.36
CA GLY A 180 -7.20 11.60 -9.25
C GLY A 180 -7.54 11.21 -7.83
N ARG A 181 -7.75 9.90 -7.57
CA ARG A 181 -8.03 9.38 -6.23
C ARG A 181 -6.72 9.05 -5.51
N PRO A 182 -6.28 9.91 -4.57
CA PRO A 182 -5.08 9.64 -3.80
C PRO A 182 -5.32 8.51 -2.80
N GLU A 183 -4.30 7.67 -2.65
CA GLU A 183 -4.17 6.63 -1.64
C GLU A 183 -2.97 6.95 -0.73
N PHE A 184 -2.09 5.99 -0.43
CA PHE A 184 -0.94 6.21 0.44
C PHE A 184 0.01 7.30 -0.04
N ALA A 185 0.65 7.94 0.94
CA ALA A 185 1.72 8.90 0.71
C ALA A 185 2.92 8.64 1.62
N ALA A 186 4.10 9.04 1.15
CA ALA A 186 5.35 9.04 1.90
C ALA A 186 6.06 10.40 1.77
N ALA A 187 6.66 10.89 2.86
CA ALA A 187 7.50 12.08 2.86
C ALA A 187 8.98 11.69 2.81
N ASP A 188 9.76 12.34 1.96
CA ASP A 188 11.21 12.08 1.86
C ASP A 188 12.05 12.77 2.94
N GLY A 189 11.44 13.68 3.71
CA GLY A 189 12.15 14.50 4.69
C GLY A 189 13.03 15.60 4.07
N GLN A 190 12.92 15.83 2.76
CA GLN A 190 13.64 16.86 2.01
C GLN A 190 12.69 17.87 1.34
N GLY A 191 11.41 17.79 1.63
CA GLY A 191 10.38 18.69 1.14
C GLY A 191 9.54 18.15 -0.01
N HIS A 192 9.60 16.84 -0.27
CA HIS A 192 8.72 16.18 -1.23
C HIS A 192 7.84 15.15 -0.55
N LEU A 193 6.63 15.06 -1.05
CA LEU A 193 5.72 13.97 -0.79
C LEU A 193 5.56 13.16 -2.06
N TYR A 194 5.47 11.86 -1.91
CA TYR A 194 5.08 10.93 -2.97
C TYR A 194 3.71 10.39 -2.66
N ASN A 195 2.82 10.33 -3.64
CA ASN A 195 1.44 9.88 -3.45
C ASN A 195 0.98 9.03 -4.63
N ASN A 196 0.38 7.90 -4.32
CA ASN A 196 -0.26 7.03 -5.30
C ASN A 196 -1.62 7.58 -5.72
N LEU A 197 -1.90 7.59 -7.03
CA LEU A 197 -3.25 7.77 -7.56
C LEU A 197 -3.80 6.42 -8.01
N GLU A 198 -4.68 5.83 -7.23
CA GLU A 198 -5.20 4.47 -7.46
C GLU A 198 -5.95 4.36 -8.80
N ASP A 199 -6.81 5.32 -9.10
CA ASP A 199 -7.65 5.33 -10.30
C ASP A 199 -6.89 5.67 -11.61
N LYS A 200 -5.65 6.16 -11.49
CA LYS A 200 -4.80 6.53 -12.63
C LYS A 200 -3.61 5.59 -12.83
N SER A 201 -3.30 4.74 -11.83
CA SER A 201 -2.06 3.98 -11.79
C SER A 201 -0.82 4.87 -11.99
N GLU A 202 -0.82 5.99 -11.27
CA GLU A 202 0.23 7.01 -11.29
C GLU A 202 0.82 7.21 -9.89
N LEU A 203 2.06 7.69 -9.86
CA LEU A 203 2.73 8.21 -8.69
C LEU A 203 2.97 9.71 -8.88
N LEU A 204 2.60 10.51 -7.89
CA LEU A 204 2.86 11.95 -7.87
C LEU A 204 4.06 12.26 -7.00
N GLN A 205 4.84 13.27 -7.40
CA GLN A 205 5.73 14.01 -6.55
C GLN A 205 5.13 15.39 -6.27
N ILE A 206 5.09 15.79 -5.01
CA ILE A 206 4.49 17.05 -4.55
C ILE A 206 5.54 17.83 -3.75
N ASP A 207 5.80 19.08 -4.11
CA ASP A 207 6.60 20.01 -3.31
C ASP A 207 5.74 20.46 -2.11
N SER A 208 6.13 20.07 -0.91
CA SER A 208 5.37 20.30 0.33
C SER A 208 5.37 21.77 0.78
N GLN A 209 6.36 22.55 0.35
CA GLN A 209 6.46 23.97 0.67
C GLN A 209 5.65 24.82 -0.30
N LYS A 210 5.80 24.55 -1.61
CA LYS A 210 5.08 25.27 -2.67
C LYS A 210 3.63 24.83 -2.85
N LEU A 211 3.26 23.68 -2.28
CA LEU A 211 1.94 23.07 -2.44
C LEU A 211 1.58 22.81 -3.91
N ALA A 212 2.49 22.19 -4.63
CA ALA A 212 2.35 21.95 -6.06
C ALA A 212 2.83 20.55 -6.45
N VAL A 213 2.12 19.92 -7.37
CA VAL A 213 2.58 18.69 -8.03
C VAL A 213 3.75 19.06 -8.94
N THR A 214 4.90 18.43 -8.74
CA THR A 214 6.14 18.70 -9.50
C THR A 214 6.41 17.62 -10.55
N ALA A 215 5.89 16.41 -10.34
CA ALA A 215 5.98 15.33 -11.33
C ALA A 215 4.78 14.37 -11.23
N ARG A 216 4.51 13.70 -12.35
CA ARG A 216 3.55 12.61 -12.50
C ARG A 216 4.22 11.48 -13.29
N TRP A 217 4.19 10.28 -12.74
CA TRP A 217 4.83 9.13 -13.36
C TRP A 217 3.85 7.97 -13.49
N PRO A 218 3.68 7.41 -14.69
CA PRO A 218 2.92 6.18 -14.87
C PRO A 218 3.66 5.02 -14.21
N LEU A 219 2.94 4.18 -13.49
CA LEU A 219 3.50 3.05 -12.75
C LEU A 219 3.46 1.72 -13.52
N ALA A 220 3.12 1.73 -14.81
CA ALA A 220 3.04 0.48 -15.56
C ALA A 220 4.29 -0.40 -15.35
N PRO A 221 4.10 -1.72 -15.07
CA PRO A 221 2.88 -2.51 -15.16
C PRO A 221 2.01 -2.57 -13.89
N CYS A 222 2.27 -1.77 -12.85
CA CYS A 222 1.47 -1.67 -11.65
C CYS A 222 0.07 -1.13 -11.96
N GLU A 223 -0.96 -1.80 -11.44
CA GLU A 223 -2.35 -1.39 -11.56
C GLU A 223 -2.94 -1.12 -10.17
N SER A 224 -3.70 -0.03 -10.06
CA SER A 224 -4.36 0.41 -8.81
C SER A 224 -3.38 0.39 -7.63
N PRO A 225 -2.38 1.30 -7.60
CA PRO A 225 -1.42 1.40 -6.52
C PRO A 225 -2.12 1.81 -5.21
N SER A 226 -1.83 1.11 -4.11
CA SER A 226 -2.37 1.36 -2.78
C SER A 226 -1.24 1.70 -1.81
N GLY A 227 -0.67 0.71 -1.08
CA GLY A 227 0.40 0.92 -0.12
C GLY A 227 1.65 1.60 -0.71
N LEU A 228 2.29 2.47 0.08
CA LEU A 228 3.52 3.15 -0.32
C LEU A 228 4.47 3.26 0.87
N ALA A 229 5.70 2.82 0.68
CA ALA A 229 6.81 3.02 1.62
C ALA A 229 8.02 3.61 0.89
N MET A 230 8.97 4.17 1.63
CA MET A 230 10.16 4.79 1.05
C MET A 230 11.42 4.41 1.82
N ASP A 231 12.42 3.93 1.09
CA ASP A 231 13.81 4.06 1.50
C ASP A 231 14.31 5.46 1.14
N ARG A 232 14.56 6.26 2.19
CA ARG A 232 15.02 7.64 2.02
C ARG A 232 16.50 7.74 1.67
N GLU A 233 17.31 6.76 2.08
CA GLU A 233 18.74 6.74 1.84
C GLU A 233 19.05 6.49 0.36
N HIS A 234 18.49 5.41 -0.19
CA HIS A 234 18.68 5.05 -1.60
C HIS A 234 17.62 5.67 -2.53
N ARG A 235 16.65 6.41 -1.97
CA ARG A 235 15.56 7.06 -2.70
C ARG A 235 14.74 6.06 -3.53
N ARG A 236 14.28 5.00 -2.88
CA ARG A 236 13.43 3.97 -3.47
C ARG A 236 12.03 4.01 -2.86
N LEU A 237 11.04 3.91 -3.71
CA LEU A 237 9.64 3.84 -3.32
C LEU A 237 9.13 2.42 -3.58
N PHE A 238 8.48 1.84 -2.60
CA PHE A 238 7.89 0.51 -2.64
C PHE A 238 6.37 0.66 -2.71
N VAL A 239 5.81 0.43 -3.88
CA VAL A 239 4.40 0.66 -4.21
C VAL A 239 3.68 -0.69 -4.30
N GLY A 240 2.73 -0.94 -3.40
CA GLY A 240 1.88 -2.13 -3.46
C GLY A 240 0.76 -1.96 -4.50
N CYS A 241 0.63 -2.89 -5.44
CA CYS A 241 -0.30 -2.81 -6.57
C CYS A 241 -1.36 -3.91 -6.48
N HIS A 242 -2.62 -3.63 -6.77
CA HIS A 242 -3.71 -4.59 -6.68
C HIS A 242 -3.59 -5.77 -7.65
N ASN A 243 -2.78 -5.64 -8.70
CA ASN A 243 -2.45 -6.73 -9.60
C ASN A 243 -1.28 -7.62 -9.10
N GLN A 244 -1.09 -7.70 -7.77
CA GLN A 244 -0.23 -8.64 -7.06
C GLN A 244 1.27 -8.44 -7.35
N MET A 245 1.70 -7.21 -7.42
CA MET A 245 3.11 -6.86 -7.50
C MET A 245 3.44 -5.68 -6.60
N MET A 246 4.70 -5.57 -6.21
CA MET A 246 5.26 -4.38 -5.60
C MET A 246 6.11 -3.68 -6.66
N ALA A 247 5.69 -2.52 -7.15
CA ALA A 247 6.55 -1.72 -8.02
C ALA A 247 7.60 -1.00 -7.16
N VAL A 248 8.88 -1.26 -7.46
CA VAL A 248 9.99 -0.50 -6.87
C VAL A 248 10.34 0.61 -7.82
N VAL A 249 10.25 1.86 -7.33
CA VAL A 249 10.35 3.07 -8.17
C VAL A 249 11.51 3.93 -7.69
N ASP A 250 12.29 4.43 -8.63
CA ASP A 250 13.29 5.47 -8.38
C ASP A 250 12.60 6.81 -8.12
N ALA A 251 12.79 7.37 -6.93
CA ALA A 251 12.07 8.57 -6.48
C ALA A 251 12.48 9.86 -7.21
N ASP A 252 13.60 9.87 -7.92
CA ASP A 252 14.07 11.05 -8.63
C ASP A 252 13.59 11.09 -10.09
N SER A 253 13.46 9.92 -10.70
CA SER A 253 13.07 9.81 -12.12
C SER A 253 11.68 9.24 -12.36
N GLY A 254 11.05 8.62 -11.34
CA GLY A 254 9.79 7.89 -11.49
C GLY A 254 9.91 6.56 -12.25
N LYS A 255 11.12 6.10 -12.53
CA LYS A 255 11.36 4.85 -13.26
C LYS A 255 11.04 3.64 -12.39
N VAL A 256 10.21 2.73 -12.88
CA VAL A 256 10.01 1.42 -12.27
C VAL A 256 11.26 0.56 -12.50
N LEU A 257 11.92 0.13 -11.42
CA LEU A 257 13.17 -0.63 -11.43
C LEU A 257 12.93 -2.13 -11.35
N ALA A 258 11.94 -2.55 -10.53
CA ALA A 258 11.61 -3.95 -10.31
C ALA A 258 10.12 -4.09 -9.96
N THR A 259 9.61 -5.32 -10.13
CA THR A 259 8.20 -5.65 -9.84
C THR A 259 8.08 -7.02 -9.16
N PRO A 260 8.68 -7.23 -7.96
CA PRO A 260 8.52 -8.49 -7.25
C PRO A 260 7.04 -8.80 -6.98
N ALA A 261 6.68 -10.10 -7.07
CA ALA A 261 5.33 -10.55 -6.80
C ALA A 261 5.00 -10.47 -5.31
N ILE A 262 3.77 -10.07 -4.98
CA ILE A 262 3.21 -10.02 -3.61
C ILE A 262 1.90 -10.77 -3.54
N GLY A 263 1.33 -10.90 -2.32
CA GLY A 263 0.00 -11.48 -2.12
C GLY A 263 -1.14 -10.62 -2.68
N GLN A 264 -2.35 -11.15 -2.61
CA GLN A 264 -3.55 -10.49 -3.14
C GLN A 264 -4.16 -9.52 -2.12
N GLY A 265 -4.63 -8.36 -2.62
CA GLY A 265 -5.35 -7.37 -1.81
C GLY A 265 -4.42 -6.63 -0.84
N VAL A 266 -3.26 -6.23 -1.35
CA VAL A 266 -2.34 -5.33 -0.65
C VAL A 266 -3.04 -4.03 -0.29
N ASP A 267 -2.73 -3.51 0.90
CA ASP A 267 -3.23 -2.22 1.35
C ASP A 267 -2.08 -1.34 1.88
N ALA A 268 -1.19 -1.89 2.69
CA ALA A 268 -0.05 -1.15 3.22
C ALA A 268 1.30 -1.76 2.85
N ASN A 269 2.28 -0.87 2.69
CA ASN A 269 3.70 -1.22 2.57
C ASN A 269 4.48 -0.54 3.70
N ALA A 270 5.59 -1.14 4.11
CA ALA A 270 6.57 -0.56 5.02
C ALA A 270 7.98 -0.86 4.54
N PHE A 271 8.95 -0.03 4.93
CA PHE A 271 10.37 -0.27 4.68
C PHE A 271 11.16 -0.11 5.98
N ASP A 272 11.92 -1.10 6.30
CA ASP A 272 12.83 -1.12 7.46
C ASP A 272 14.26 -0.85 6.98
N SER A 273 14.73 0.35 7.26
CA SER A 273 16.09 0.76 6.90
C SER A 273 17.17 0.05 7.71
N GLY A 274 16.83 -0.51 8.89
CA GLY A 274 17.77 -1.26 9.72
C GLY A 274 18.06 -2.66 9.16
N THR A 275 17.11 -3.27 8.49
CA THR A 275 17.21 -4.62 7.92
C THR A 275 17.19 -4.64 6.39
N GLN A 276 16.97 -3.49 5.75
CA GLN A 276 16.79 -3.35 4.29
C GLN A 276 15.63 -4.20 3.74
N LEU A 277 14.56 -4.35 4.54
CA LEU A 277 13.39 -5.15 4.19
C LEU A 277 12.19 -4.25 3.86
N ALA A 278 11.61 -4.49 2.70
CA ALA A 278 10.32 -3.95 2.31
C ALA A 278 9.23 -5.00 2.57
N PHE A 279 8.13 -4.55 3.15
CA PHE A 279 6.99 -5.39 3.52
C PHE A 279 5.74 -4.97 2.75
N SER A 280 4.90 -5.96 2.43
CA SER A 280 3.58 -5.75 1.84
C SER A 280 2.57 -6.61 2.59
N SER A 281 1.60 -5.98 3.27
CA SER A 281 0.53 -6.68 3.95
C SER A 281 -0.64 -6.92 3.00
N ASN A 282 -1.05 -8.18 2.89
CA ASN A 282 -2.00 -8.63 1.88
C ASN A 282 -3.28 -9.18 2.52
N GLY A 283 -4.42 -8.79 1.97
CA GLY A 283 -5.73 -9.18 2.49
C GLY A 283 -6.04 -10.68 2.38
N ASP A 284 -5.29 -11.41 1.57
CA ASP A 284 -5.38 -12.87 1.44
C ASP A 284 -4.85 -13.61 2.67
N GLY A 285 -4.18 -12.93 3.59
CA GLY A 285 -3.59 -13.49 4.80
C GLY A 285 -2.11 -13.81 4.65
N THR A 286 -1.39 -12.99 3.89
CA THR A 286 0.06 -13.09 3.75
C THR A 286 0.74 -11.74 4.03
N LEU A 287 1.99 -11.80 4.50
CA LEU A 287 2.94 -10.69 4.55
C LEU A 287 4.10 -11.04 3.62
N THR A 288 4.23 -10.30 2.53
CA THR A 288 5.36 -10.49 1.62
C THR A 288 6.54 -9.66 2.10
N VAL A 289 7.72 -10.26 2.08
CA VAL A 289 8.98 -9.64 2.49
C VAL A 289 9.94 -9.64 1.30
N VAL A 290 10.44 -8.45 0.97
CA VAL A 290 11.40 -8.23 -0.14
C VAL A 290 12.64 -7.56 0.43
N HIS A 291 13.81 -8.13 0.19
CA HIS A 291 15.07 -7.55 0.60
C HIS A 291 15.62 -6.63 -0.49
N GLU A 292 16.05 -5.44 -0.12
CA GLU A 292 16.82 -4.54 -0.97
C GLU A 292 18.30 -4.91 -0.87
N ASP A 293 18.77 -5.78 -1.78
CA ASP A 293 20.18 -6.22 -1.82
C ASP A 293 21.12 -5.09 -2.23
N SER A 294 20.61 -4.18 -3.03
CA SER A 294 21.24 -2.93 -3.46
C SER A 294 20.17 -2.00 -4.01
N PRO A 295 20.47 -0.70 -4.23
CA PRO A 295 19.48 0.24 -4.80
C PRO A 295 18.90 -0.16 -6.17
N GLU A 296 19.43 -1.20 -6.80
CA GLU A 296 19.01 -1.70 -8.12
C GLU A 296 18.56 -3.17 -8.09
N LYS A 297 18.69 -3.86 -6.95
CA LYS A 297 18.38 -5.28 -6.84
C LYS A 297 17.50 -5.59 -5.64
N PHE A 298 16.35 -6.21 -5.89
CA PHE A 298 15.31 -6.50 -4.93
C PHE A 298 14.93 -7.98 -5.01
N THR A 299 15.09 -8.70 -3.90
CA THR A 299 14.89 -10.15 -3.84
C THR A 299 13.71 -10.47 -2.91
N PRO A 300 12.63 -11.11 -3.39
CA PRO A 300 11.62 -11.68 -2.51
C PRO A 300 12.25 -12.76 -1.62
N VAL A 301 12.16 -12.58 -0.30
CA VAL A 301 12.79 -13.49 0.67
C VAL A 301 11.78 -14.34 1.42
N ALA A 302 10.55 -13.86 1.62
CA ALA A 302 9.52 -14.62 2.30
C ALA A 302 8.10 -14.22 1.88
N SER A 303 7.18 -15.18 2.04
CA SER A 303 5.73 -14.94 2.11
C SER A 303 5.25 -15.58 3.41
N VAL A 304 5.05 -14.74 4.42
CA VAL A 304 4.74 -15.16 5.80
C VAL A 304 3.23 -15.30 5.94
N PRO A 305 2.70 -16.45 6.42
CA PRO A 305 1.28 -16.58 6.70
C PRO A 305 0.85 -15.63 7.82
N THR A 306 -0.22 -14.87 7.58
CA THR A 306 -0.87 -14.02 8.58
C THR A 306 -2.31 -14.47 8.79
N GLN A 307 -3.22 -13.54 9.02
CA GLN A 307 -4.65 -13.83 9.09
C GLN A 307 -5.37 -13.06 7.98
N ARG A 308 -6.35 -13.70 7.33
CA ARG A 308 -7.17 -13.05 6.30
C ARG A 308 -7.70 -11.70 6.78
N GLY A 309 -7.59 -10.69 5.91
CA GLY A 309 -8.01 -9.31 6.22
C GLY A 309 -6.99 -8.48 7.01
N ALA A 310 -5.84 -9.05 7.40
CA ALA A 310 -4.72 -8.32 8.01
C ALA A 310 -3.92 -7.62 6.90
N ARG A 311 -4.48 -6.56 6.34
CA ARG A 311 -3.97 -5.88 5.14
C ARG A 311 -3.29 -4.54 5.42
N THR A 312 -3.55 -3.93 6.59
CA THR A 312 -2.89 -2.70 7.03
C THR A 312 -1.83 -3.01 8.08
N MET A 313 -0.74 -2.25 8.09
CA MET A 313 0.37 -2.52 9.00
C MET A 313 1.00 -1.24 9.57
N ALA A 314 1.72 -1.41 10.68
CA ALA A 314 2.73 -0.48 11.16
C ALA A 314 4.05 -1.23 11.42
N LEU A 315 5.16 -0.55 11.18
CA LEU A 315 6.50 -1.03 11.49
C LEU A 315 7.05 -0.28 12.71
N ASP A 316 7.59 -1.03 13.65
CA ASP A 316 8.43 -0.50 14.73
C ASP A 316 9.91 -0.59 14.35
N LEU A 317 10.51 0.55 14.06
CA LEU A 317 11.91 0.63 13.63
C LEU A 317 12.92 0.29 14.75
N LYS A 318 12.50 0.22 16.04
CA LYS A 318 13.39 -0.16 17.14
C LYS A 318 13.46 -1.65 17.38
N SER A 319 12.33 -2.34 17.30
CA SER A 319 12.25 -3.79 17.52
C SER A 319 12.23 -4.55 16.20
N HIS A 320 12.09 -3.88 15.08
CA HIS A 320 11.86 -4.46 13.74
C HIS A 320 10.57 -5.28 13.67
N HIS A 321 9.61 -5.03 14.59
CA HIS A 321 8.33 -5.73 14.59
C HIS A 321 7.34 -5.10 13.60
N ILE A 322 6.58 -5.96 12.94
CA ILE A 322 5.42 -5.58 12.13
C ILE A 322 4.15 -5.83 12.94
N PHE A 323 3.35 -4.79 13.09
CA PHE A 323 2.02 -4.84 13.68
C PHE A 323 0.97 -4.90 12.59
N LEU A 324 0.12 -5.90 12.62
CA LEU A 324 -1.04 -6.05 11.75
C LEU A 324 -2.31 -6.10 12.59
N VAL A 325 -3.42 -5.65 12.03
CA VAL A 325 -4.71 -5.77 12.69
C VAL A 325 -5.75 -6.44 11.81
N THR A 326 -6.62 -7.24 12.42
CA THR A 326 -7.72 -7.92 11.76
C THR A 326 -8.80 -8.31 12.78
N ALA A 327 -9.83 -9.02 12.32
CA ALA A 327 -10.85 -9.63 13.17
C ALA A 327 -11.19 -11.03 12.64
N GLU A 328 -11.99 -11.77 13.37
CA GLU A 328 -12.70 -12.92 12.83
C GLU A 328 -13.90 -12.44 12.03
N PHE A 329 -14.21 -13.12 10.94
CA PHE A 329 -15.31 -12.75 10.06
C PHE A 329 -16.37 -13.84 10.05
N GLY A 330 -17.63 -13.43 10.11
CA GLY A 330 -18.78 -14.31 9.90
C GLY A 330 -18.90 -14.77 8.45
N THR A 331 -19.96 -15.49 8.15
CA THR A 331 -20.31 -15.85 6.78
C THR A 331 -20.71 -14.61 5.98
N SER A 332 -20.27 -14.52 4.72
CA SER A 332 -20.74 -13.46 3.82
C SER A 332 -22.25 -13.57 3.67
N PRO A 333 -23.00 -12.45 3.76
CA PRO A 333 -24.42 -12.43 3.40
C PRO A 333 -24.64 -12.93 1.96
N ALA A 334 -25.85 -13.38 1.66
CA ALA A 334 -26.21 -13.75 0.30
C ALA A 334 -26.11 -12.51 -0.62
N PRO A 335 -25.59 -12.65 -1.86
CA PRO A 335 -25.57 -11.57 -2.83
C PRO A 335 -26.98 -11.02 -3.09
N THR A 336 -27.10 -9.70 -3.21
CA THR A 336 -28.30 -9.00 -3.68
C THR A 336 -27.99 -8.20 -4.94
N PRO A 337 -29.01 -7.77 -5.72
CA PRO A 337 -28.76 -6.89 -6.87
C PRO A 337 -27.97 -5.62 -6.51
N GLU A 338 -28.26 -5.04 -5.33
CA GLU A 338 -27.60 -3.83 -4.82
C GLU A 338 -26.21 -4.12 -4.26
N HIS A 339 -26.01 -5.35 -3.76
CA HIS A 339 -24.73 -5.80 -3.19
C HIS A 339 -24.34 -7.17 -3.76
N PRO A 340 -23.84 -7.22 -5.00
CA PRO A 340 -23.51 -8.49 -5.68
C PRO A 340 -22.32 -9.24 -5.05
N ARG A 341 -21.52 -8.55 -4.23
CA ARG A 341 -20.38 -9.14 -3.50
C ARG A 341 -20.34 -8.60 -2.07
N PRO A 342 -21.28 -9.03 -1.20
CA PRO A 342 -21.31 -8.56 0.16
C PRO A 342 -20.07 -9.04 0.93
N ARG A 343 -19.48 -8.13 1.70
CA ARG A 343 -18.36 -8.48 2.57
C ARG A 343 -18.85 -9.13 3.85
N PRO A 344 -18.15 -10.14 4.38
CA PRO A 344 -18.47 -10.70 5.68
C PRO A 344 -18.27 -9.63 6.75
N GLN A 345 -19.12 -9.65 7.78
CA GLN A 345 -18.97 -8.73 8.91
C GLN A 345 -17.98 -9.31 9.91
N ALA A 346 -17.23 -8.41 10.55
CA ALA A 346 -16.38 -8.79 11.67
C ALA A 346 -17.24 -9.28 12.85
N ILE A 347 -16.78 -10.36 13.49
CA ILE A 347 -17.42 -10.88 14.70
C ILE A 347 -17.14 -9.91 15.85
N PRO A 348 -18.16 -9.42 16.55
CA PRO A 348 -17.97 -8.49 17.66
C PRO A 348 -16.98 -9.03 18.70
N GLY A 349 -16.10 -8.18 19.20
CA GLY A 349 -15.09 -8.54 20.21
C GLY A 349 -13.89 -9.32 19.69
N SER A 350 -13.85 -9.70 18.40
CA SER A 350 -12.74 -10.49 17.83
C SER A 350 -11.58 -9.64 17.26
N PHE A 351 -11.64 -8.33 17.37
CA PHE A 351 -10.58 -7.45 16.86
C PHE A 351 -9.24 -7.78 17.51
N THR A 352 -8.23 -8.01 16.70
CA THR A 352 -6.98 -8.64 17.09
C THR A 352 -5.78 -7.90 16.53
N LEU A 353 -4.77 -7.71 17.36
CA LEU A 353 -3.42 -7.31 16.98
C LEU A 353 -2.57 -8.57 16.76
N LEU A 354 -1.88 -8.60 15.63
CA LEU A 354 -0.88 -9.62 15.29
C LEU A 354 0.49 -8.94 15.27
N VAL A 355 1.47 -9.53 15.94
CA VAL A 355 2.85 -9.03 16.00
C VAL A 355 3.75 -10.04 15.31
N PHE A 356 4.47 -9.58 14.31
CA PHE A 356 5.46 -10.37 13.56
C PHE A 356 6.86 -9.83 13.78
N GLY A 357 7.84 -10.70 13.77
CA GLY A 357 9.26 -10.40 13.90
C GLY A 357 10.10 -11.63 13.60
N GLU A 358 11.43 -11.49 13.71
CA GLU A 358 12.40 -12.57 13.58
C GLU A 358 12.57 -13.36 14.88
#